data_142c9da5b186b781fff84f9c3bf9bcb8
#
_entry.id   142c9da5b186b781fff84f9c3bf9bcb8
#
_cell.length_a   1.000
_cell.length_b   1.000
_cell.length_c   1.000
_cell.angle_alpha   90.00
_cell.angle_beta   90.00
_cell.angle_gamma   90.00
#
_symmetry.space_group_name_H-M   'P 1'
#
loop_
_entity.id
_entity.type
_entity.pdbx_description
1 polymer ?
#
loop_
_entity_poly.entity_id
_entity_poly.type
_entity_poly.pdbx_seq_one_letter_code
_entity_poly.pdbx_strand_id
1 'polypeptide(L)'
;MSNWFLNTYDEIRKYTDRPILFRPHPRCRLEHIERGLRYVERQEPRHIAGTYDDFDMGFSNIFATVSYSSNPGCHSIIQGVPAFVSPSSLAYDVGNDIDFLHDIENPLMPDRTQWLNDYAWTEYTVDEIAAGMPLKRLTKCL
;
A
#
# COMPACT_ATOMS: atom_id res chain seq x y z
N MET A 1 -9.69 13.63 -4.57
CA MET A 1 -9.28 12.20 -4.51
C MET A 1 -9.49 11.47 -5.84
N SER A 2 -10.64 11.63 -6.50
CA SER A 2 -10.91 10.99 -7.82
C SER A 2 -9.91 11.36 -8.92
N ASN A 3 -9.47 12.62 -8.99
CA ASN A 3 -8.55 13.06 -10.05
C ASN A 3 -7.15 12.45 -9.91
N TRP A 4 -6.64 12.25 -8.68
CA TRP A 4 -5.34 11.62 -8.47
C TRP A 4 -5.30 10.21 -9.06
N PHE A 5 -6.38 9.46 -8.84
CA PHE A 5 -6.46 8.07 -9.27
C PHE A 5 -6.45 7.94 -10.80
N LEU A 6 -7.27 8.76 -11.49
CA LEU A 6 -7.32 8.77 -12.95
C LEU A 6 -5.99 9.23 -13.55
N ASN A 7 -5.41 10.30 -12.99
CA ASN A 7 -4.11 10.80 -13.45
C ASN A 7 -3.00 9.76 -13.25
N THR A 8 -3.01 9.04 -12.12
CA THR A 8 -2.03 7.97 -11.85
C THR A 8 -2.21 6.80 -12.81
N TYR A 9 -3.46 6.41 -13.12
CA TYR A 9 -3.74 5.38 -14.12
C TYR A 9 -3.20 5.78 -15.49
N ASP A 10 -3.51 6.99 -15.93
CA ASP A 10 -3.06 7.51 -17.24
C ASP A 10 -1.53 7.61 -17.29
N GLU A 11 -0.90 7.99 -16.17
CA GLU A 11 0.56 8.05 -16.07
C GLU A 11 1.19 6.65 -16.19
N ILE A 12 0.69 5.66 -15.43
CA ILE A 12 1.17 4.28 -15.50
C ILE A 12 1.07 3.74 -16.92
N ARG A 13 -0.04 4.02 -17.62
CA ARG A 13 -0.27 3.52 -18.99
C ARG A 13 0.70 4.05 -20.04
N LYS A 14 1.43 5.09 -19.75
CA LYS A 14 2.50 5.58 -20.65
C LYS A 14 3.71 4.66 -20.67
N TYR A 15 3.91 3.85 -19.62
CA TYR A 15 5.16 3.14 -19.38
C TYR A 15 4.99 1.62 -19.31
N THR A 16 3.76 1.10 -19.22
CA THR A 16 3.52 -0.35 -19.16
C THR A 16 2.20 -0.76 -19.80
N ASP A 17 2.22 -1.92 -20.47
CA ASP A 17 1.04 -2.60 -20.99
C ASP A 17 0.49 -3.67 -20.04
N ARG A 18 1.09 -3.84 -18.85
CA ARG A 18 0.62 -4.82 -17.86
C ARG A 18 -0.81 -4.55 -17.44
N PRO A 19 -1.60 -5.57 -17.11
CA PRO A 19 -2.92 -5.37 -16.52
C PRO A 19 -2.83 -4.52 -15.26
N ILE A 20 -3.69 -3.51 -15.14
CA ILE A 20 -3.82 -2.68 -13.94
C ILE A 20 -5.04 -3.14 -13.17
N LEU A 21 -4.83 -3.50 -11.91
CA LEU A 21 -5.86 -3.92 -10.99
C LEU A 21 -6.09 -2.81 -9.96
N PHE A 22 -7.31 -2.36 -9.84
CA PHE A 22 -7.69 -1.37 -8.85
C PHE A 22 -8.28 -2.02 -7.59
N ARG A 23 -7.70 -1.71 -6.45
CA ARG A 23 -8.20 -2.12 -5.12
C ARG A 23 -8.70 -0.89 -4.36
N PRO A 24 -10.02 -0.67 -4.33
CA PRO A 24 -10.59 0.44 -3.59
C PRO A 24 -10.45 0.21 -2.08
N HIS A 25 -10.34 1.31 -1.32
CA HIS A 25 -10.47 1.21 0.13
C HIS A 25 -11.92 0.81 0.49
N PRO A 26 -12.16 -0.14 1.40
CA PRO A 26 -13.50 -0.66 1.71
C PRO A 26 -14.51 0.41 2.16
N ARG A 27 -14.01 1.49 2.76
CA ARG A 27 -14.83 2.63 3.21
C ARG A 27 -14.97 3.73 2.17
N CYS A 28 -14.36 3.58 1.00
CA CYS A 28 -14.43 4.59 -0.04
C CYS A 28 -15.71 4.42 -0.86
N ARG A 29 -16.58 5.41 -0.81
CA ARG A 29 -17.75 5.46 -1.70
C ARG A 29 -17.29 5.89 -3.08
N LEU A 30 -17.18 4.93 -3.99
CA LEU A 30 -16.56 5.08 -5.31
C LEU A 30 -17.51 5.55 -6.43
N GLU A 31 -18.74 5.92 -6.12
CA GLU A 31 -19.75 6.29 -7.13
C GLU A 31 -19.27 7.34 -8.15
N HIS A 32 -18.34 8.21 -7.74
CA HIS A 32 -17.76 9.22 -8.63
C HIS A 32 -16.53 8.74 -9.42
N ILE A 33 -15.84 7.70 -8.95
CA ILE A 33 -14.64 7.12 -9.61
C ILE A 33 -15.06 6.09 -10.66
N GLU A 34 -16.17 5.42 -10.48
CA GLU A 34 -16.64 4.34 -11.35
C GLU A 34 -16.77 4.73 -12.82
N ARG A 35 -17.19 5.97 -13.11
CA ARG A 35 -17.35 6.44 -14.48
C ARG A 35 -16.03 6.51 -15.25
N GLY A 36 -14.93 6.86 -14.57
CA GLY A 36 -13.61 6.96 -15.19
C GLY A 36 -12.85 5.63 -15.25
N LEU A 37 -13.18 4.69 -14.35
CA LEU A 37 -12.44 3.43 -14.18
C LEU A 37 -13.22 2.20 -14.66
N ARG A 38 -14.30 2.36 -15.44
CA ARG A 38 -15.12 1.24 -15.93
C ARG A 38 -14.35 0.21 -16.77
N TYR A 39 -13.16 0.56 -17.24
CA TYR A 39 -12.30 -0.33 -18.03
C TYR A 39 -11.14 -0.91 -17.22
N VAL A 40 -11.05 -0.59 -15.93
CA VAL A 40 -10.02 -1.10 -15.04
C VAL A 40 -10.61 -2.24 -14.24
N GLU A 41 -9.92 -3.36 -14.20
CA GLU A 41 -10.32 -4.49 -13.37
C GLU A 41 -10.32 -4.08 -11.90
N ARG A 42 -11.43 -4.34 -11.22
CA ARG A 42 -11.58 -4.09 -9.78
C ARG A 42 -11.43 -5.38 -9.02
N GLN A 43 -10.64 -5.32 -7.96
CA GLN A 43 -10.59 -6.37 -6.96
C GLN A 43 -11.16 -5.82 -5.65
N GLU A 44 -12.37 -6.22 -5.32
CA GLU A 44 -12.94 -5.90 -4.01
C GLU A 44 -12.14 -6.62 -2.91
N PRO A 45 -11.80 -5.90 -1.83
CA PRO A 45 -11.15 -6.52 -0.69
C PRO A 45 -12.07 -7.60 -0.11
N ARG A 46 -11.54 -8.78 0.11
CA ARG A 46 -12.28 -9.84 0.77
C ARG A 46 -12.32 -9.55 2.26
N HIS A 47 -13.52 -9.32 2.79
CA HIS A 47 -13.72 -9.34 4.23
C HIS A 47 -13.53 -10.76 4.75
N ILE A 48 -12.64 -10.94 5.71
CA ILE A 48 -12.57 -12.18 6.47
C ILE A 48 -13.75 -12.16 7.45
N ALA A 49 -14.57 -13.20 7.43
CA ALA A 49 -15.81 -13.24 8.18
C ALA A 49 -15.57 -12.97 9.68
N GLY A 50 -16.27 -11.98 10.22
CA GLY A 50 -16.33 -11.69 11.65
C GLY A 50 -15.43 -10.55 12.16
N THR A 51 -14.53 -10.01 11.33
CA THR A 51 -13.72 -8.84 11.71
C THR A 51 -13.85 -7.73 10.67
N TYR A 52 -13.85 -6.50 11.15
CA TYR A 52 -13.92 -5.32 10.29
C TYR A 52 -12.57 -5.02 9.60
N ASP A 53 -11.50 -5.60 10.12
CA ASP A 53 -10.12 -5.19 9.84
C ASP A 53 -9.30 -6.22 9.04
N ASP A 54 -9.80 -7.45 8.88
CA ASP A 54 -9.05 -8.47 8.17
C ASP A 54 -9.38 -8.46 6.67
N PHE A 55 -8.47 -7.90 5.90
CA PHE A 55 -8.49 -7.96 4.45
C PHE A 55 -7.44 -8.94 3.96
N ASP A 56 -7.85 -9.88 3.11
CA ASP A 56 -6.89 -10.60 2.29
C ASP A 56 -6.33 -9.64 1.22
N MET A 57 -5.20 -9.03 1.54
CA MET A 57 -4.41 -8.24 0.60
C MET A 57 -3.44 -9.14 -0.17
N GLY A 58 -3.90 -10.27 -0.72
CA GLY A 58 -3.07 -11.15 -1.52
C GLY A 58 -2.27 -10.38 -2.58
N PHE A 59 -0.94 -10.55 -2.56
CA PHE A 59 -0.04 -9.97 -3.54
C PHE A 59 0.47 -11.00 -4.55
N SER A 60 -0.12 -12.19 -4.56
CA SER A 60 0.20 -13.23 -5.55
C SER A 60 -0.02 -12.69 -6.96
N ASN A 61 0.98 -12.86 -7.81
CA ASN A 61 0.98 -12.38 -9.19
C ASN A 61 0.92 -10.85 -9.37
N ILE A 62 1.19 -10.08 -8.33
CA ILE A 62 1.34 -8.63 -8.42
C ILE A 62 2.81 -8.31 -8.73
N PHE A 63 3.03 -7.58 -9.83
CA PHE A 63 4.37 -7.16 -10.25
C PHE A 63 4.87 -5.97 -9.45
N ALA A 64 4.05 -4.95 -9.28
CA ALA A 64 4.32 -3.77 -8.48
C ALA A 64 3.01 -3.17 -7.95
N THR A 65 3.08 -2.38 -6.91
CA THR A 65 1.95 -1.62 -6.39
C THR A 65 2.19 -0.13 -6.48
N VAL A 66 1.12 0.63 -6.66
CA VAL A 66 1.16 2.11 -6.65
C VAL A 66 0.14 2.59 -5.64
N SER A 67 0.60 3.32 -4.64
CA SER A 67 -0.28 3.91 -3.62
C SER A 67 0.28 5.23 -3.12
N TYR A 68 -0.55 6.16 -2.66
CA TYR A 68 -0.04 7.44 -2.16
C TYR A 68 0.70 7.25 -0.83
N SER A 69 -0.03 7.02 0.26
CA SER A 69 0.56 6.84 1.61
C SER A 69 -0.17 5.78 2.43
N SER A 70 -0.89 4.89 1.78
CA SER A 70 -1.71 3.89 2.48
C SER A 70 -0.92 2.64 2.86
N ASN A 71 -1.32 1.98 3.94
CA ASN A 71 -0.70 0.75 4.44
C ASN A 71 -0.51 -0.37 3.40
N PRO A 72 -1.37 -0.56 2.37
CA PRO A 72 -1.08 -1.51 1.31
C PRO A 72 0.30 -1.37 0.67
N GLY A 73 0.89 -0.17 0.61
CA GLY A 73 2.27 0.04 0.17
C GLY A 73 3.28 -0.66 1.09
N CYS A 74 3.13 -0.55 2.41
CA CYS A 74 3.97 -1.25 3.39
C CYS A 74 3.79 -2.77 3.28
N HIS A 75 2.55 -3.26 3.19
CA HIS A 75 2.28 -4.68 3.04
C HIS A 75 2.86 -5.26 1.74
N SER A 76 2.85 -4.49 0.65
CA SER A 76 3.50 -4.85 -0.61
C SER A 76 4.99 -5.10 -0.40
N ILE A 77 5.68 -4.17 0.23
CA ILE A 77 7.11 -4.29 0.56
C ILE A 77 7.39 -5.50 1.45
N ILE A 78 6.58 -5.73 2.49
CA ILE A 78 6.69 -6.90 3.37
C ILE A 78 6.58 -8.21 2.58
N GLN A 79 5.67 -8.28 1.62
CA GLN A 79 5.45 -9.45 0.77
C GLN A 79 6.47 -9.60 -0.38
N GLY A 80 7.43 -8.70 -0.49
CA GLY A 80 8.44 -8.77 -1.52
C GLY A 80 8.04 -8.20 -2.87
N VAL A 81 6.98 -7.41 -2.91
CA VAL A 81 6.51 -6.74 -4.12
C VAL A 81 6.90 -5.27 -4.07
N PRO A 82 7.58 -4.72 -5.10
CA PRO A 82 7.95 -3.32 -5.13
C PRO A 82 6.72 -2.41 -5.04
N ALA A 83 6.87 -1.30 -4.33
CA ALA A 83 5.82 -0.30 -4.18
C ALA A 83 6.31 1.07 -4.65
N PHE A 84 5.48 1.75 -5.44
CA PHE A 84 5.63 3.17 -5.76
C PHE A 84 4.74 3.97 -4.81
N VAL A 85 5.37 4.82 -4.01
CA VAL A 85 4.71 5.53 -2.91
C VAL A 85 5.16 6.98 -2.83
N SER A 86 4.33 7.84 -2.21
CA SER A 86 4.72 9.23 -1.97
C SER A 86 5.70 9.34 -0.80
N PRO A 87 6.44 10.47 -0.68
CA PRO A 87 7.30 10.75 0.47
C PRO A 87 6.61 10.72 1.83
N SER A 88 5.29 10.78 1.88
CA SER A 88 4.51 10.67 3.12
C SER A 88 4.20 9.23 3.54
N SER A 89 4.59 8.24 2.75
CA SER A 89 4.41 6.83 3.08
C SER A 89 5.49 6.31 4.02
N LEU A 90 5.13 5.45 4.95
CA LEU A 90 6.09 4.73 5.79
C LEU A 90 7.00 3.77 4.98
N ALA A 91 6.58 3.41 3.78
CA ALA A 91 7.37 2.54 2.87
C ALA A 91 8.33 3.33 1.97
N TYR A 92 8.42 4.67 2.09
CA TYR A 92 9.17 5.49 1.15
C TYR A 92 10.66 5.14 1.08
N ASP A 93 11.30 4.93 2.22
CA ASP A 93 12.75 4.66 2.30
C ASP A 93 13.18 3.35 1.62
N VAL A 94 12.24 2.42 1.42
CA VAL A 94 12.47 1.10 0.81
C VAL A 94 11.57 0.84 -0.41
N GLY A 95 10.81 1.85 -0.80
CA GLY A 95 9.97 1.85 -1.99
C GLY A 95 10.60 2.58 -3.16
N ASN A 96 9.78 2.83 -4.16
CA ASN A 96 10.09 3.71 -5.29
C ASN A 96 9.25 4.98 -5.14
N ASP A 97 9.80 6.12 -5.54
CA ASP A 97 9.06 7.36 -5.52
C ASP A 97 7.97 7.34 -6.61
N ILE A 98 6.75 7.71 -6.24
CA ILE A 98 5.61 7.72 -7.14
C ILE A 98 5.77 8.72 -8.31
N ASP A 99 6.63 9.70 -8.16
CA ASP A 99 6.94 10.66 -9.23
C ASP A 99 7.83 10.04 -10.34
N PHE A 100 8.40 8.83 -10.09
CA PHE A 100 9.22 8.08 -11.03
C PHE A 100 8.50 6.85 -11.61
N LEU A 101 7.20 6.95 -11.90
CA LEU A 101 6.43 5.86 -12.52
C LEU A 101 6.97 5.41 -13.88
N HIS A 102 7.83 6.18 -14.53
CA HIS A 102 8.53 5.76 -15.75
C HIS A 102 9.45 4.55 -15.54
N ASP A 103 9.85 4.28 -14.30
CA ASP A 103 10.66 3.12 -13.94
C ASP A 103 9.82 1.88 -13.54
N ILE A 104 8.50 1.91 -13.78
CA ILE A 104 7.58 0.86 -13.30
C ILE A 104 7.91 -0.53 -13.83
N GLU A 105 8.54 -0.65 -14.99
CA GLU A 105 8.99 -1.93 -15.54
C GLU A 105 10.32 -2.44 -14.93
N ASN A 106 11.06 -1.55 -14.26
CA ASN A 106 12.35 -1.87 -13.61
C ASN A 106 12.40 -1.28 -12.19
N PRO A 107 11.45 -1.64 -11.32
CA PRO A 107 11.37 -1.05 -9.99
C PRO A 107 12.58 -1.43 -9.14
N LEU A 108 13.05 -0.51 -8.33
CA LEU A 108 14.09 -0.76 -7.35
C LEU A 108 13.57 -1.68 -6.25
N MET A 109 14.46 -2.57 -5.80
CA MET A 109 14.23 -3.48 -4.67
C MET A 109 15.40 -3.35 -3.68
N PRO A 110 15.48 -2.25 -2.92
CA PRO A 110 16.56 -2.06 -1.95
C PRO A 110 16.50 -3.10 -0.83
N ASP A 111 17.61 -3.29 -0.13
CA ASP A 111 17.62 -4.07 1.11
C ASP A 111 16.69 -3.41 2.14
N ARG A 112 15.73 -4.19 2.61
CA ARG A 112 14.68 -3.76 3.53
C ARG A 112 14.77 -4.40 4.91
N THR A 113 15.85 -5.13 5.18
CA THR A 113 16.00 -5.90 6.42
C THR A 113 15.88 -5.01 7.65
N GLN A 114 16.58 -3.88 7.67
CA GLN A 114 16.51 -2.94 8.78
C GLN A 114 15.11 -2.30 8.88
N TRP A 115 14.55 -1.88 7.75
CA TRP A 115 13.20 -1.30 7.71
C TRP A 115 12.13 -2.28 8.22
N LEU A 116 12.21 -3.56 7.84
CA LEU A 116 11.29 -4.60 8.33
C LEU A 116 11.37 -4.77 9.84
N ASN A 117 12.59 -4.76 10.39
CA ASN A 117 12.78 -4.82 11.83
C ASN A 117 12.17 -3.60 12.52
N ASP A 118 12.45 -2.40 12.02
CA ASP A 118 11.92 -1.16 12.59
C ASP A 118 10.38 -1.10 12.48
N TYR A 119 9.83 -1.49 11.34
CA TYR A 119 8.39 -1.54 11.11
C TYR A 119 7.71 -2.52 12.06
N ALA A 120 8.23 -3.74 12.22
CA ALA A 120 7.68 -4.74 13.14
C ALA A 120 7.66 -4.24 14.60
N TRP A 121 8.57 -3.33 14.95
CA TRP A 121 8.59 -2.73 16.28
C TRP A 121 7.58 -1.57 16.45
N THR A 122 6.94 -1.09 15.41
CA THR A 122 5.88 -0.08 15.49
C THR A 122 4.47 -0.69 15.56
N GLU A 123 4.35 -1.97 15.24
CA GLU A 123 3.08 -2.70 15.27
C GLU A 123 2.82 -3.27 16.67
N TYR A 124 1.57 -3.16 17.12
CA TYR A 124 1.10 -3.68 18.40
C TYR A 124 -0.25 -4.34 18.23
N THR A 125 -0.44 -5.47 18.86
CA THR A 125 -1.76 -6.10 18.97
C THR A 125 -2.68 -5.28 19.88
N VAL A 126 -3.98 -5.50 19.75
CA VAL A 126 -4.98 -4.85 20.63
C VAL A 126 -4.71 -5.16 22.10
N ASP A 127 -4.30 -6.39 22.42
CA ASP A 127 -4.00 -6.80 23.80
C ASP A 127 -2.74 -6.09 24.34
N GLU A 128 -1.71 -5.90 23.52
CA GLU A 128 -0.52 -5.14 23.89
C GLU A 128 -0.83 -3.66 24.11
N ILE A 129 -1.71 -3.09 23.28
CA ILE A 129 -2.19 -1.71 23.46
C ILE A 129 -2.98 -1.60 24.77
N ALA A 130 -3.89 -2.53 25.03
CA ALA A 130 -4.67 -2.58 26.27
C ALA A 130 -3.78 -2.76 27.52
N ALA A 131 -2.68 -3.49 27.40
CA ALA A 131 -1.67 -3.64 28.46
C ALA A 131 -0.73 -2.41 28.62
N GLY A 132 -0.89 -1.38 27.80
CA GLY A 132 -0.10 -0.14 27.83
C GLY A 132 1.37 -0.35 27.36
N MET A 133 1.66 -1.39 26.58
CA MET A 133 3.02 -1.67 26.11
C MET A 133 3.60 -0.54 25.24
N PRO A 134 2.86 0.11 24.33
CA PRO A 134 3.38 1.22 23.55
C PRO A 134 3.86 2.39 24.42
N LEU A 135 3.09 2.75 25.47
CA LEU A 135 3.46 3.82 26.41
C LEU A 135 4.72 3.50 27.18
N LYS A 136 4.86 2.27 27.72
CA LYS A 136 6.05 1.81 28.43
C LYS A 136 7.31 1.88 27.55
N ARG A 137 7.17 1.70 26.25
CA ARG A 137 8.27 1.76 25.31
C ARG A 137 8.66 3.19 24.99
N LEU A 138 7.69 4.05 24.68
CA LEU A 138 7.92 5.46 24.39
C LEU A 138 8.58 6.18 25.56
N THR A 139 8.20 5.86 26.82
CA THR A 139 8.79 6.46 28.02
C THR A 139 10.22 5.99 28.33
N LYS A 140 10.69 4.89 27.73
CA LYS A 140 12.09 4.45 27.87
C LYS A 140 13.04 5.13 26.88
N CYS A 141 12.49 5.79 25.87
CA CYS A 141 13.25 6.53 24.86
C CYS A 141 13.39 8.03 25.18
N LEU A 142 12.77 8.49 26.27
CA LEU A 142 12.87 9.84 26.83
C LEU A 142 13.85 9.83 28.01
#